data_ac2e86ad882e0a03c119a2ed3e3bc82c
#
_entry.id   ac2e86ad882e0a03c119a2ed3e3bc82c
#
_cell.length_a   1.000
_cell.length_b   1.000
_cell.length_c   1.000
_cell.angle_alpha   90.00
_cell.angle_beta   90.00
_cell.angle_gamma   90.00
#
_symmetry.space_group_name_H-M   'P 1'
#
loop_
_entity.id
_entity.type
_entity.pdbx_description
1 polymer ?
#
loop_
_entity_poly.entity_id
_entity_poly.type
_entity_poly.pdbx_seq_one_letter_code
_entity_poly.pdbx_strand_id
1 'polypeptide(L)'
;LFDKHFEAQADLVDALAERVQMLGGIATAMARDVAETTSIPRPPRGREEVPVQIARLLEAHEIVLRQAHQAAREADKSGDDGTADLLIGQVIRTNEMQVWFLSEHLVHAPLVRGE
;
A
#
# COMPACT_ATOMS: atom_id res chain seq x y z
N LEU A 1 9.11 7.12 11.25
CA LEU A 1 7.83 6.96 10.58
C LEU A 1 7.92 6.05 9.35
N PHE A 2 8.81 6.34 8.41
CA PHE A 2 8.94 5.55 7.18
C PHE A 2 9.37 4.13 7.45
N ASP A 3 10.25 3.91 8.40
CA ASP A 3 10.69 2.56 8.76
C ASP A 3 9.54 1.71 9.29
N LYS A 4 8.69 2.29 10.13
CA LYS A 4 7.53 1.58 10.66
C LYS A 4 6.49 1.29 9.58
N HIS A 5 6.29 2.24 8.66
CA HIS A 5 5.40 2.03 7.53
C HIS A 5 5.93 0.93 6.61
N PHE A 6 7.23 0.90 6.39
CA PHE A 6 7.86 -0.16 5.60
C PHE A 6 7.66 -1.54 6.24
N GLU A 7 7.89 -1.65 7.54
CA GLU A 7 7.70 -2.91 8.25
C GLU A 7 6.26 -3.41 8.16
N ALA A 8 5.30 -2.52 8.33
CA ALA A 8 3.89 -2.88 8.21
C ALA A 8 3.55 -3.34 6.79
N GLN A 9 4.09 -2.68 5.77
CA GLN A 9 3.87 -3.10 4.38
C GLN A 9 4.52 -4.46 4.10
N ALA A 10 5.70 -4.71 4.65
CA ALA A 10 6.37 -6.00 4.49
C ALA A 10 5.53 -7.14 5.08
N ASP A 11 4.90 -6.90 6.23
CA ASP A 11 4.00 -7.89 6.83
C ASP A 11 2.78 -8.15 5.93
N LEU A 12 2.24 -7.13 5.28
CA LEU A 12 1.15 -7.31 4.34
C LEU A 12 1.56 -8.11 3.11
N VAL A 13 2.78 -7.88 2.61
CA VAL A 13 3.31 -8.66 1.48
C VAL A 13 3.37 -10.14 1.85
N ASP A 14 3.89 -10.45 3.03
CA ASP A 14 3.96 -11.83 3.50
C ASP A 14 2.58 -12.46 3.62
N ALA A 15 1.63 -11.75 4.23
CA ALA A 15 0.27 -12.26 4.42
C ALA A 15 -0.43 -12.52 3.08
N LEU A 16 -0.26 -11.62 2.12
CA LEU A 16 -0.85 -11.78 0.78
C LEU A 16 -0.20 -12.93 0.03
N ALA A 17 1.12 -13.05 0.08
CA ALA A 17 1.82 -14.14 -0.59
C ALA A 17 1.40 -15.49 -0.02
N GLU A 18 1.29 -15.61 1.29
CA GLU A 18 0.82 -16.82 1.94
C GLU A 18 -0.61 -17.15 1.53
N ARG A 19 -1.48 -16.15 1.45
CA ARG A 19 -2.87 -16.36 1.02
C ARG A 19 -2.95 -16.87 -0.41
N VAL A 20 -2.13 -16.31 -1.31
CA VAL A 20 -2.04 -16.79 -2.71
C VAL A 20 -1.66 -18.26 -2.73
N GLN A 21 -0.66 -18.66 -1.92
CA GLN A 21 -0.23 -20.05 -1.84
C GLN A 21 -1.32 -20.95 -1.28
N MET A 22 -2.03 -20.50 -0.24
CA MET A 22 -3.15 -21.25 0.35
C MET A 22 -4.24 -21.54 -0.68
N LEU A 23 -4.45 -20.62 -1.62
CA LEU A 23 -5.48 -20.75 -2.66
C LEU A 23 -4.98 -21.53 -3.88
N GLY A 24 -3.76 -22.03 -3.85
CA GLY A 24 -3.20 -22.82 -4.94
C GLY A 24 -2.51 -22.01 -6.03
N GLY A 25 -2.30 -20.71 -5.79
CA GLY A 25 -1.61 -19.86 -6.74
C GLY A 25 -0.12 -19.84 -6.53
N ILE A 26 0.56 -19.03 -7.31
CA ILE A 26 2.00 -18.82 -7.21
C ILE A 26 2.23 -17.34 -6.93
N ALA A 27 2.82 -17.03 -5.77
CA ALA A 27 3.11 -15.65 -5.42
C ALA A 27 4.33 -15.15 -6.18
N THR A 28 4.27 -13.89 -6.63
CA THR A 28 5.39 -13.21 -7.27
C THR A 28 6.48 -12.95 -6.23
N ALA A 29 7.68 -13.46 -6.47
CA ALA A 29 8.76 -13.38 -5.49
C ALA A 29 10.04 -12.79 -6.03
N MET A 30 10.24 -12.80 -7.34
CA MET A 30 11.47 -12.30 -7.94
C MET A 30 11.38 -10.79 -8.17
N ALA A 31 12.46 -10.09 -7.88
CA ALA A 31 12.51 -8.63 -8.04
C ALA A 31 12.16 -8.20 -9.47
N ARG A 32 12.63 -8.96 -10.45
CA ARG A 32 12.34 -8.65 -11.86
C ARG A 32 10.87 -8.73 -12.17
N ASP A 33 10.19 -9.76 -11.66
CA ASP A 33 8.76 -9.93 -11.90
C ASP A 33 7.97 -8.81 -11.23
N VAL A 34 8.37 -8.41 -10.03
CA VAL A 34 7.73 -7.27 -9.35
C VAL A 34 7.92 -6.01 -10.16
N ALA A 35 9.14 -5.74 -10.63
CA ALA A 35 9.43 -4.54 -11.41
C ALA A 35 8.63 -4.48 -12.71
N GLU A 36 8.39 -5.62 -13.35
CA GLU A 36 7.65 -5.69 -14.61
C GLU A 36 6.15 -5.59 -14.43
N THR A 37 5.61 -6.01 -13.28
CA THR A 37 4.16 -6.08 -13.09
C THR A 37 3.58 -4.98 -12.22
N THR A 38 4.41 -4.25 -11.49
CA THR A 38 3.91 -3.21 -10.58
C THR A 38 3.19 -2.09 -11.31
N SER A 39 2.12 -1.59 -10.69
CA SER A 39 1.42 -0.39 -11.14
C SER A 39 1.96 0.89 -10.50
N ILE A 40 2.86 0.75 -9.51
CA ILE A 40 3.42 1.89 -8.82
C ILE A 40 4.55 2.49 -9.66
N PRO A 41 4.49 3.81 -9.97
CA PRO A 41 5.52 4.45 -10.77
C PRO A 41 6.90 4.37 -10.10
N ARG A 42 7.92 4.21 -10.90
CA ARG A 42 9.29 4.20 -10.41
C ARG A 42 9.63 5.58 -9.84
N PRO A 43 10.12 5.66 -8.58
CA PRO A 43 10.55 6.94 -8.05
C PRO A 43 11.82 7.41 -8.73
N PRO A 44 12.06 8.73 -8.80
CA PRO A 44 13.29 9.25 -9.36
C PRO A 44 14.48 8.90 -8.46
N ARG A 45 15.66 8.90 -9.06
CA ARG A 45 16.89 8.73 -8.33
C ARG A 45 17.28 10.07 -7.70
N GLY A 46 18.00 10.00 -6.60
CA GLY A 46 18.53 11.19 -5.95
C GLY A 46 17.63 11.73 -4.87
N ARG A 47 18.00 12.88 -4.38
CA ARG A 47 17.32 13.49 -3.24
C ARG A 47 16.10 14.29 -3.67
N GLU A 48 15.11 14.26 -2.81
CA GLU A 48 13.92 15.09 -2.96
C GLU A 48 13.57 15.67 -1.60
N GLU A 49 12.88 16.80 -1.62
CA GLU A 49 12.36 17.36 -0.39
C GLU A 49 11.32 16.42 0.23
N VAL A 50 11.21 16.45 1.54
CA VAL A 50 10.30 15.56 2.28
C VAL A 50 8.86 15.68 1.81
N PRO A 51 8.29 16.87 1.60
CA PRO A 51 6.92 16.96 1.10
C PRO A 51 6.71 16.27 -0.26
N VAL A 52 7.71 16.31 -1.14
CA VAL A 52 7.64 15.64 -2.44
C VAL A 52 7.65 14.13 -2.24
N GLN A 53 8.49 13.62 -1.35
CA GLN A 53 8.53 12.20 -1.03
C GLN A 53 7.21 11.71 -0.45
N ILE A 54 6.62 12.50 0.44
CA ILE A 54 5.32 12.17 1.03
C ILE A 54 4.25 12.12 -0.05
N ALA A 55 4.24 13.07 -0.98
CA ALA A 55 3.27 13.07 -2.07
C ALA A 55 3.38 11.81 -2.93
N ARG A 56 4.60 11.34 -3.19
CA ARG A 56 4.81 10.09 -3.96
C ARG A 56 4.29 8.87 -3.20
N LEU A 57 4.53 8.84 -1.90
CA LEU A 57 4.01 7.74 -1.08
C LEU A 57 2.49 7.74 -1.04
N LEU A 58 1.88 8.92 -0.98
CA LEU A 58 0.41 9.04 -1.02
C LEU A 58 -0.15 8.51 -2.36
N GLU A 59 0.51 8.82 -3.47
CA GLU A 59 0.12 8.26 -4.77
C GLU A 59 0.21 6.73 -4.78
N ALA A 60 1.29 6.19 -4.22
CA ALA A 60 1.46 4.74 -4.14
C ALA A 60 0.35 4.10 -3.30
N HIS A 61 0.03 4.69 -2.15
CA HIS A 61 -1.07 4.21 -1.31
C HIS A 61 -2.41 4.27 -2.04
N GLU A 62 -2.64 5.31 -2.82
CA GLU A 62 -3.88 5.43 -3.59
C GLU A 62 -4.03 4.28 -4.58
N ILE A 63 -2.94 3.92 -5.26
CA ILE A 63 -2.94 2.79 -6.19
C ILE A 63 -3.23 1.48 -5.45
N VAL A 64 -2.54 1.24 -4.34
CA VAL A 64 -2.73 0.03 -3.52
C VAL A 64 -4.17 -0.05 -3.02
N LEU A 65 -4.71 1.05 -2.50
CA LEU A 65 -6.07 1.08 -1.98
C LEU A 65 -7.11 0.79 -3.07
N ARG A 66 -6.93 1.36 -4.25
CA ARG A 66 -7.84 1.13 -5.36
C ARG A 66 -7.85 -0.34 -5.76
N GLN A 67 -6.67 -0.94 -5.87
CA GLN A 67 -6.54 -2.35 -6.23
C GLN A 67 -7.08 -3.26 -5.12
N ALA A 68 -6.83 -2.92 -3.87
CA ALA A 68 -7.30 -3.72 -2.74
C ALA A 68 -8.83 -3.68 -2.63
N HIS A 69 -9.45 -2.53 -2.83
CA HIS A 69 -10.92 -2.44 -2.85
C HIS A 69 -11.52 -3.27 -3.96
N GLN A 70 -10.94 -3.22 -5.15
CA GLN A 70 -11.42 -4.00 -6.28
C GLN A 70 -11.28 -5.50 -6.01
N ALA A 71 -10.12 -5.92 -5.50
CA ALA A 71 -9.87 -7.32 -5.18
C ALA A 71 -10.82 -7.82 -4.08
N ALA A 72 -11.10 -6.99 -3.09
CA ALA A 72 -12.03 -7.35 -2.03
C ALA A 72 -13.44 -7.59 -2.57
N ARG A 73 -13.89 -6.73 -3.50
CA ARG A 73 -15.20 -6.93 -4.13
C ARG A 73 -15.25 -8.20 -4.95
N GLU A 74 -14.19 -8.52 -5.66
CA GLU A 74 -14.11 -9.76 -6.44
C GLU A 74 -14.11 -10.99 -5.54
N ALA A 75 -13.37 -10.95 -4.45
CA ALA A 75 -13.35 -12.03 -3.47
C ALA A 75 -14.73 -12.26 -2.87
N ASP A 76 -15.42 -11.18 -2.52
CA ASP A 76 -16.77 -11.25 -1.97
C ASP A 76 -17.74 -11.90 -2.97
N LYS A 77 -17.69 -11.47 -4.23
CA LYS A 77 -18.54 -12.06 -5.28
C LYS A 77 -18.29 -13.54 -5.49
N SER A 78 -17.05 -13.97 -5.30
CA SER A 78 -16.66 -15.37 -5.46
C SER A 78 -16.96 -16.20 -4.22
N GLY A 79 -17.43 -15.58 -3.15
CA GLY A 79 -17.67 -16.27 -1.88
C GLY A 79 -16.40 -16.56 -1.10
N ASP A 80 -15.30 -15.89 -1.43
CA ASP A 80 -14.02 -16.06 -0.72
C ASP A 80 -13.92 -15.04 0.41
N ASP A 81 -14.63 -15.32 1.50
CA ASP A 81 -14.73 -14.43 2.64
C ASP A 81 -13.38 -14.23 3.33
N GLY A 82 -12.55 -15.27 3.36
CA GLY A 82 -11.23 -15.17 3.99
C GLY A 82 -10.31 -14.19 3.28
N THR A 83 -10.33 -14.18 1.95
CA THR A 83 -9.55 -13.21 1.18
C THR A 83 -10.13 -11.81 1.33
N ALA A 84 -11.45 -11.67 1.26
CA ALA A 84 -12.11 -10.37 1.46
C ALA A 84 -11.77 -9.81 2.84
N ASP A 85 -11.81 -10.63 3.88
CA ASP A 85 -11.47 -10.22 5.24
C ASP A 85 -10.03 -9.76 5.36
N LEU A 86 -9.09 -10.49 4.78
CA LEU A 86 -7.68 -10.11 4.77
C LEU A 86 -7.48 -8.75 4.10
N LEU A 87 -8.09 -8.56 2.93
CA LEU A 87 -7.95 -7.31 2.18
C LEU A 87 -8.56 -6.13 2.93
N ILE A 88 -9.75 -6.28 3.46
CA ILE A 88 -10.45 -5.21 4.17
C ILE A 88 -9.82 -4.96 5.54
N GLY A 89 -9.60 -6.02 6.31
CA GLY A 89 -9.17 -5.90 7.70
C GLY A 89 -7.72 -5.54 7.88
N GLN A 90 -6.86 -5.94 6.95
CA GLN A 90 -5.42 -5.69 7.08
C GLN A 90 -4.89 -4.75 6.00
N VAL A 91 -5.09 -5.08 4.73
CA VAL A 91 -4.48 -4.29 3.66
C VAL A 91 -5.07 -2.89 3.57
N ILE A 92 -6.38 -2.77 3.48
CA ILE A 92 -7.05 -1.48 3.34
C ILE A 92 -6.86 -0.64 4.60
N ARG A 93 -7.12 -1.20 5.77
CA ARG A 93 -7.02 -0.44 7.02
C ARG A 93 -5.61 0.05 7.31
N THR A 94 -4.59 -0.78 7.06
CA THR A 94 -3.21 -0.38 7.26
C THR A 94 -2.84 0.77 6.33
N ASN A 95 -3.23 0.67 5.06
CA ASN A 95 -2.92 1.72 4.09
C ASN A 95 -3.67 3.01 4.42
N GLU A 96 -4.93 2.93 4.84
CA GLU A 96 -5.69 4.11 5.25
C GLU A 96 -5.05 4.82 6.44
N MET A 97 -4.58 4.06 7.41
CA MET A 97 -3.90 4.63 8.58
C MET A 97 -2.60 5.32 8.16
N GLN A 98 -1.83 4.70 7.28
CA GLN A 98 -0.58 5.30 6.80
C GLN A 98 -0.84 6.56 5.97
N VAL A 99 -1.89 6.57 5.17
CA VAL A 99 -2.31 7.77 4.43
C VAL A 99 -2.63 8.90 5.41
N TRP A 100 -3.36 8.59 6.46
CA TRP A 100 -3.70 9.60 7.46
C TRP A 100 -2.44 10.21 8.09
N PHE A 101 -1.50 9.39 8.54
CA PHE A 101 -0.26 9.88 9.12
C PHE A 101 0.55 10.74 8.14
N LEU A 102 0.68 10.27 6.90
CA LEU A 102 1.42 11.01 5.88
C LEU A 102 0.75 12.36 5.56
N SER A 103 -0.57 12.35 5.46
CA SER A 103 -1.32 13.57 5.15
C SER A 103 -1.19 14.62 6.25
N GLU A 104 -1.12 14.18 7.50
CA GLU A 104 -0.94 15.09 8.64
C GLU A 104 0.36 15.89 8.52
N HIS A 105 1.41 15.27 8.03
CA HIS A 105 2.69 15.96 7.83
C HIS A 105 2.59 17.08 6.80
N LEU A 106 1.77 16.91 5.77
CA LEU A 106 1.58 17.96 4.77
C LEU A 106 0.70 19.09 5.29
N VAL A 107 -0.32 18.76 6.07
CA VAL A 107 -1.24 19.75 6.63
C VAL A 107 -0.53 20.68 7.61
N HIS A 108 0.32 20.13 8.47
CA HIS A 108 1.01 20.91 9.48
C HIS A 108 1.95 21.96 8.90
N ALA A 109 2.60 21.66 7.78
CA ALA A 109 3.55 22.60 7.19
C ALA A 109 2.90 23.93 6.78
N PRO A 110 1.74 23.94 6.06
CA PRO A 110 1.07 25.18 5.71
C PRO A 110 0.52 25.92 6.92
N LEU A 111 -0.02 25.20 7.91
CA LEU A 111 -0.63 25.82 9.08
C LEU A 111 0.34 26.68 9.88
N VAL A 112 1.57 26.23 9.98
CA VAL A 112 2.59 26.96 10.73
C VAL A 112 2.81 28.36 10.16
N ARG A 113 2.65 28.53 8.87
CA ARG A 113 2.88 29.80 8.19
C ARG A 113 1.61 30.58 7.94
N GLY A 114 0.48 29.97 8.18
CA GLY A 114 -0.81 30.58 7.92
C GLY A 114 -1.14 31.73 8.85
N GLU A 115 -0.35 31.90 9.86
CA GLU A 115 -0.57 32.91 10.87
C GLU A 115 -0.60 34.33 10.32
#